data_95b77df1683135649d05e3c896972183
#
_entry.id   95b77df1683135649d05e3c896972183
#
_cell.length_a   1.000
_cell.length_b   1.000
_cell.length_c   1.000
_cell.angle_alpha   90.00
_cell.angle_beta   90.00
_cell.angle_gamma   90.00
#
_symmetry.space_group_name_H-M   'P 1'
#
loop_
_entity.id
_entity.type
_entity.pdbx_description
1 polymer ?
#
loop_
_entity_poly.entity_id
_entity_poly.type
_entity_poly.pdbx_seq_one_letter_code
_entity_poly.pdbx_strand_id
1 'polypeptide(L)'
;MENKNKRIFINLDLCIGCGSHSIACKIHHKNDINSLNAQKENLFEMPVNCRHCEEPLCLAACPKEAIVKDENNFVIQNKMRCVGCKSCAIACPFGVITFETKNSVLTKCDLCIERLKEGEEPACVGTCPTGALQFIDIENEIQNLNLIGS
;
A
#
# COMPACT_ATOMS: atom_id res chain seq x y z
N MET A 1 10.47 -15.60 -2.21
CA MET A 1 11.45 -14.92 -3.07
C MET A 1 10.84 -14.31 -4.34
N GLU A 2 9.70 -14.76 -4.78
CA GLU A 2 9.05 -14.25 -6.01
C GLU A 2 8.49 -12.81 -5.90
N ASN A 3 8.38 -12.26 -4.70
CA ASN A 3 7.72 -10.95 -4.47
C ASN A 3 8.68 -9.82 -4.09
N LYS A 4 9.99 -10.06 -4.15
CA LYS A 4 10.98 -9.03 -3.84
C LYS A 4 10.83 -7.84 -4.80
N ASN A 5 10.78 -6.64 -4.24
CA ASN A 5 10.61 -5.38 -4.98
C ASN A 5 9.28 -5.20 -5.75
N LYS A 6 8.34 -6.13 -5.66
CA LYS A 6 7.01 -5.93 -6.25
C LYS A 6 6.24 -4.84 -5.51
N ARG A 7 5.50 -4.04 -6.28
CA ARG A 7 4.66 -2.94 -5.77
C ARG A 7 3.31 -2.93 -6.47
N ILE A 8 2.34 -2.31 -5.85
CA ILE A 8 1.07 -2.02 -6.51
C ILE A 8 1.28 -0.81 -7.42
N PHE A 9 1.16 -1.06 -8.71
CA PHE A 9 1.14 -0.04 -9.76
C PHE A 9 -0.30 0.35 -10.08
N ILE A 10 -0.54 1.62 -10.33
CA ILE A 10 -1.86 2.16 -10.65
C ILE A 10 -1.81 2.79 -12.03
N ASN A 11 -2.51 2.18 -12.98
CA ASN A 11 -2.71 2.76 -14.31
C ASN A 11 -4.00 3.59 -14.31
N LEU A 12 -3.86 4.91 -14.28
CA LEU A 12 -5.00 5.82 -14.21
C LEU A 12 -5.83 5.84 -15.48
N ASP A 13 -5.25 5.51 -16.63
CA ASP A 13 -5.98 5.45 -17.91
C ASP A 13 -7.02 4.32 -17.93
N LEU A 14 -6.79 3.26 -17.15
CA LEU A 14 -7.70 2.13 -17.02
C LEU A 14 -8.65 2.26 -15.82
N CYS A 15 -8.42 3.21 -14.92
CA CYS A 15 -9.20 3.35 -13.71
C CYS A 15 -10.56 3.99 -13.99
N ILE A 16 -11.64 3.28 -13.66
CA ILE A 16 -13.03 3.75 -13.82
C ILE A 16 -13.63 4.34 -12.54
N GLY A 17 -12.85 4.44 -11.45
CA GLY A 17 -13.33 5.00 -10.18
C GLY A 17 -14.39 4.16 -9.47
N CYS A 18 -14.42 2.84 -9.66
CA CYS A 18 -15.48 1.96 -9.13
C CYS A 18 -15.44 1.73 -7.61
N GLY A 19 -14.34 2.06 -6.93
CA GLY A 19 -14.19 1.86 -5.47
C GLY A 19 -14.03 0.40 -5.01
N SER A 20 -14.02 -0.58 -5.90
CA SER A 20 -13.93 -2.02 -5.56
C SER A 20 -12.69 -2.35 -4.72
N HIS A 21 -11.58 -1.69 -4.98
CA HIS A 21 -10.33 -1.84 -4.23
C HIS A 21 -10.48 -1.52 -2.74
N SER A 22 -11.23 -0.48 -2.40
CA SER A 22 -11.48 -0.08 -1.00
C SER A 22 -12.34 -1.13 -0.28
N ILE A 23 -13.34 -1.66 -0.95
CA ILE A 23 -14.22 -2.70 -0.40
C ILE A 23 -13.44 -3.99 -0.18
N ALA A 24 -12.66 -4.44 -1.16
CA ALA A 24 -11.83 -5.64 -1.06
C ALA A 24 -10.83 -5.54 0.09
N CYS A 25 -10.18 -4.39 0.26
CA CYS A 25 -9.26 -4.14 1.36
C CYS A 25 -9.96 -4.23 2.72
N LYS A 26 -11.13 -3.62 2.87
CA LYS A 26 -11.92 -3.67 4.10
C LYS A 26 -12.37 -5.09 4.45
N ILE A 27 -12.81 -5.87 3.48
CA ILE A 27 -13.24 -7.25 3.69
C ILE A 27 -12.06 -8.11 4.13
N HIS A 28 -10.92 -8.00 3.45
CA HIS A 28 -9.73 -8.80 3.76
C HIS A 28 -9.18 -8.48 5.16
N HIS A 29 -9.11 -7.21 5.51
CA HIS A 29 -8.60 -6.76 6.82
C HIS A 29 -9.69 -6.67 7.91
N LYS A 30 -10.85 -7.30 7.72
CA LYS A 30 -11.97 -7.39 8.69
C LYS A 30 -12.35 -6.04 9.31
N ASN A 31 -12.50 -5.01 8.48
CA ASN A 31 -12.78 -3.64 8.89
C ASN A 31 -11.66 -2.93 9.68
N ASP A 32 -10.48 -3.51 9.79
CA ASP A 32 -9.31 -2.75 10.16
C ASP A 32 -9.09 -1.64 9.13
N ILE A 33 -9.13 -0.41 9.61
CA ILE A 33 -9.25 0.78 8.77
C ILE A 33 -8.09 0.87 7.80
N ASN A 34 -8.40 0.62 6.56
CA ASN A 34 -7.90 1.22 5.33
C ASN A 34 -6.42 1.48 5.14
N SER A 35 -5.86 0.64 4.43
CA SER A 35 -4.62 0.90 3.75
C SER A 35 -4.78 1.49 2.34
N LEU A 36 -5.97 1.53 1.81
CA LEU A 36 -6.29 2.23 0.57
C LEU A 36 -7.34 3.30 0.84
N ASN A 37 -6.87 4.54 1.05
CA ASN A 37 -7.77 5.69 1.04
C ASN A 37 -8.16 5.97 -0.41
N ALA A 38 -9.42 5.77 -0.75
CA ALA A 38 -9.99 6.40 -1.91
C ALA A 38 -10.14 7.89 -1.57
N GLN A 39 -9.31 8.73 -2.14
CA GLN A 39 -9.54 10.16 -2.06
C GLN A 39 -10.72 10.49 -2.96
N LYS A 40 -11.78 10.96 -2.33
CA LYS A 40 -12.98 11.44 -2.99
C LYS A 40 -12.76 12.89 -3.36
N GLU A 41 -12.20 13.13 -4.53
CA GLU A 41 -12.28 14.46 -5.13
C GLU A 41 -13.50 14.49 -6.04
N ASN A 42 -14.49 15.20 -5.64
CA ASN A 42 -15.80 15.59 -6.20
C ASN A 42 -16.39 14.83 -7.41
N LEU A 43 -15.65 14.06 -8.20
CA LEU A 43 -16.10 13.35 -9.39
C LEU A 43 -15.41 12.00 -9.64
N PHE A 44 -14.35 11.64 -8.89
CA PHE A 44 -13.53 10.48 -9.20
C PHE A 44 -12.87 9.88 -7.95
N GLU A 45 -13.09 8.60 -7.70
CA GLU A 45 -12.41 7.87 -6.63
C GLU A 45 -11.11 7.26 -7.17
N MET A 46 -9.99 7.85 -6.81
CA MET A 46 -8.68 7.35 -7.18
C MET A 46 -8.09 6.49 -6.04
N PRO A 47 -7.54 5.32 -6.34
CA PRO A 47 -6.85 4.53 -5.32
C PRO A 47 -5.54 5.21 -4.90
N VAL A 48 -5.38 5.39 -3.59
CA VAL A 48 -4.14 5.88 -2.97
C VAL A 48 -3.67 4.87 -1.94
N ASN A 49 -2.51 4.27 -2.15
CA ASN A 49 -1.96 3.24 -1.29
C ASN A 49 -0.52 3.54 -0.85
N CYS A 50 -0.03 2.83 0.15
CA CYS A 50 1.36 2.90 0.57
C CYS A 50 2.29 2.48 -0.58
N ARG A 51 3.32 3.29 -0.84
CA ARG A 51 4.30 3.02 -1.91
C ARG A 51 5.39 2.03 -1.50
N HIS A 52 5.45 1.65 -0.22
CA HIS A 52 6.53 0.80 0.30
C HIS A 52 7.92 1.28 -0.15
N CYS A 53 8.18 2.57 0.13
CA CYS A 53 9.35 3.30 -0.35
C CYS A 53 10.65 2.55 -0.10
N GLU A 54 11.62 2.73 -0.96
CA GLU A 54 12.97 2.20 -0.77
C GLU A 54 13.64 2.84 0.45
N GLU A 55 13.53 4.16 0.58
CA GLU A 55 13.93 4.91 1.76
C GLU A 55 12.69 5.45 2.50
N PRO A 56 12.09 4.67 3.40
CA PRO A 56 10.82 5.03 4.01
C PRO A 56 10.99 6.06 5.13
N LEU A 57 10.62 7.31 4.87
CA LEU A 57 10.65 8.39 5.87
C LEU A 57 9.81 8.07 7.12
N CYS A 58 8.72 7.33 6.95
CA CYS A 58 7.89 6.89 8.06
C CYS A 58 8.61 5.94 9.02
N LEU A 59 9.51 5.09 8.52
CA LEU A 59 10.37 4.24 9.32
C LEU A 59 11.40 5.08 10.09
N ALA A 60 12.07 5.99 9.40
CA ALA A 60 13.06 6.88 10.00
C ALA A 60 12.47 7.78 11.09
N ALA A 61 11.20 8.20 10.92
CA ALA A 61 10.50 9.06 11.87
C ALA A 61 9.92 8.32 13.09
N CYS A 62 9.91 6.97 13.10
CA CYS A 62 9.28 6.19 14.16
C CYS A 62 10.21 6.01 15.37
N PRO A 63 9.94 6.64 16.53
CA PRO A 63 10.82 6.55 17.70
C PRO A 63 10.77 5.19 18.40
N LYS A 64 9.77 4.36 18.10
CA LYS A 64 9.53 3.04 18.71
C LYS A 64 9.78 1.88 17.77
N GLU A 65 10.34 2.13 16.60
CA GLU A 65 10.59 1.10 15.59
C GLU A 65 9.34 0.24 15.32
N ALA A 66 8.18 0.88 15.31
CA ALA A 66 6.91 0.23 14.99
C ALA A 66 6.73 0.02 13.48
N ILE A 67 7.60 0.61 12.66
CA ILE A 67 7.65 0.41 11.22
C ILE A 67 9.00 -0.19 10.88
N VAL A 68 8.98 -1.30 10.15
CA VAL A 68 10.18 -2.03 9.76
C VAL A 68 10.13 -2.43 8.29
N LYS A 69 11.27 -2.73 7.69
CA LYS A 69 11.36 -3.38 6.38
C LYS A 69 11.52 -4.89 6.57
N ASP A 70 10.78 -5.65 5.78
CA ASP A 70 10.94 -7.10 5.72
C ASP A 70 11.98 -7.54 4.67
N GLU A 71 12.17 -8.85 4.53
CA GLU A 71 13.12 -9.46 3.59
C GLU A 71 12.79 -9.19 2.12
N ASN A 72 11.54 -8.86 1.82
CA ASN A 72 11.03 -8.52 0.49
C ASN A 72 11.06 -7.00 0.21
N ASN A 73 11.70 -6.22 1.08
CA ASN A 73 11.69 -4.75 1.04
C ASN A 73 10.30 -4.13 1.23
N PHE A 74 9.35 -4.87 1.82
CA PHE A 74 8.05 -4.31 2.18
C PHE A 74 8.15 -3.56 3.50
N VAL A 75 7.58 -2.37 3.53
CA VAL A 75 7.50 -1.56 4.74
C VAL A 75 6.27 -2.01 5.52
N ILE A 76 6.48 -2.73 6.60
CA ILE A 76 5.43 -3.33 7.43
C ILE A 76 5.32 -2.64 8.79
N GLN A 77 4.19 -2.85 9.46
CA GLN A 77 3.89 -2.24 10.75
C GLN A 77 3.83 -3.30 11.86
N ASN A 78 4.36 -2.95 13.03
CA ASN A 78 4.15 -3.69 14.26
C ASN A 78 3.26 -2.87 15.19
N LYS A 79 1.97 -3.23 15.22
CA LYS A 79 0.96 -2.52 16.02
C LYS A 79 1.27 -2.54 17.53
N MET A 80 1.95 -3.58 18.02
CA MET A 80 2.29 -3.72 19.44
C MET A 80 3.34 -2.72 19.90
N ARG A 81 4.20 -2.24 19.02
CA ARG A 81 5.21 -1.22 19.34
C ARG A 81 4.72 0.21 19.16
N CYS A 82 3.59 0.39 18.49
CA CYS A 82 3.06 1.71 18.18
C CYS A 82 2.53 2.42 19.42
N VAL A 83 2.99 3.63 19.67
CA VAL A 83 2.53 4.49 20.78
C VAL A 83 1.60 5.63 20.29
N GLY A 84 1.20 5.63 19.02
CA GLY A 84 0.28 6.61 18.48
C GLY A 84 0.82 8.05 18.34
N CYS A 85 2.14 8.24 18.29
CA CYS A 85 2.76 9.58 18.24
C CYS A 85 2.53 10.34 16.92
N LYS A 86 2.03 9.66 15.88
CA LYS A 86 1.70 10.22 14.55
C LYS A 86 2.88 10.78 13.73
N SER A 87 4.11 10.68 14.20
CA SER A 87 5.29 11.14 13.46
C SER A 87 5.42 10.53 12.07
N CYS A 88 5.07 9.26 11.92
CA CYS A 88 5.07 8.56 10.64
C CYS A 88 4.05 9.13 9.64
N ALA A 89 2.87 9.55 10.11
CA ALA A 89 1.86 10.17 9.25
C ALA A 89 2.30 11.55 8.76
N ILE A 90 2.97 12.33 9.61
CA ILE A 90 3.52 13.64 9.25
C ILE A 90 4.67 13.48 8.26
N ALA A 91 5.52 12.46 8.45
CA ALA A 91 6.67 12.22 7.59
C ALA A 91 6.30 11.62 6.22
N CYS A 92 5.14 10.99 6.09
CA CYS A 92 4.72 10.38 4.83
C CYS A 92 4.30 11.41 3.79
N PRO A 93 5.03 11.55 2.66
CA PRO A 93 4.70 12.54 1.63
C PRO A 93 3.40 12.21 0.87
N PHE A 94 2.91 10.97 0.98
CA PHE A 94 1.70 10.51 0.29
C PHE A 94 0.44 10.56 1.15
N GLY A 95 0.57 10.83 2.46
CA GLY A 95 -0.57 10.93 3.37
C GLY A 95 -1.38 9.62 3.54
N VAL A 96 -0.75 8.47 3.37
CA VAL A 96 -1.44 7.16 3.34
C VAL A 96 -1.45 6.43 4.68
N ILE A 97 -0.89 7.02 5.72
CA ILE A 97 -0.88 6.44 7.08
C ILE A 97 -2.03 7.01 7.87
N THR A 98 -2.88 6.13 8.38
CA THR A 98 -4.02 6.47 9.23
C THR A 98 -3.85 5.87 10.62
N PHE A 99 -4.76 6.20 11.52
CA PHE A 99 -4.75 5.68 12.90
C PHE A 99 -6.13 5.16 13.27
N GLU A 100 -6.17 4.04 13.95
CA GLU A 100 -7.40 3.53 14.53
C GLU A 100 -7.95 4.48 15.57
N THR A 101 -9.26 4.74 15.49
CA THR A 101 -9.93 5.72 16.38
C THR A 101 -9.90 5.28 17.84
N LYS A 102 -9.99 3.97 18.10
CA LYS A 102 -10.08 3.44 19.47
C LYS A 102 -8.72 3.39 20.18
N ASN A 103 -7.67 2.94 19.49
CA ASN A 103 -6.38 2.63 20.10
C ASN A 103 -5.28 3.60 19.68
N SER A 104 -5.56 4.54 18.78
CA SER A 104 -4.58 5.46 18.18
C SER A 104 -3.36 4.75 17.57
N VAL A 105 -3.53 3.50 17.15
CA VAL A 105 -2.48 2.69 16.54
C VAL A 105 -2.44 2.96 15.03
N LEU A 106 -1.24 3.03 14.48
CA LEU A 106 -1.05 3.27 13.05
C LEU A 106 -1.64 2.15 12.20
N THR A 107 -2.19 2.54 11.07
CA THR A 107 -2.70 1.64 10.04
C THR A 107 -2.23 2.10 8.67
N LYS A 108 -1.67 1.19 7.90
CA LYS A 108 -1.21 1.42 6.54
C LYS A 108 -1.26 0.14 5.72
N CYS A 109 -1.14 0.25 4.41
CA CYS A 109 -1.06 -0.90 3.51
C CYS A 109 0.11 -1.82 3.87
N ASP A 110 -0.16 -3.10 4.03
CA ASP A 110 0.80 -4.17 4.27
C ASP A 110 1.03 -5.05 3.04
N LEU A 111 0.48 -4.66 1.86
CA LEU A 111 0.46 -5.45 0.61
C LEU A 111 -0.27 -6.79 0.74
N CYS A 112 -1.16 -6.95 1.72
CA CYS A 112 -1.83 -8.21 1.99
C CYS A 112 -0.83 -9.37 2.15
N ILE A 113 0.18 -9.18 3.00
CA ILE A 113 1.32 -10.09 3.17
C ILE A 113 0.90 -11.55 3.41
N GLU A 114 -0.22 -11.77 4.10
CA GLU A 114 -0.77 -13.12 4.33
C GLU A 114 -1.16 -13.78 3.01
N ARG A 115 -1.85 -13.06 2.13
CA ARG A 115 -2.22 -13.56 0.79
C ARG A 115 -0.99 -13.83 -0.08
N LEU A 116 0.00 -12.96 -0.02
CA LEU A 116 1.26 -13.15 -0.76
C LEU A 116 2.01 -14.42 -0.32
N LYS A 117 1.95 -14.79 0.96
CA LYS A 117 2.52 -16.05 1.47
C LYS A 117 1.79 -17.28 0.95
N GLU A 118 0.50 -17.15 0.66
CA GLU A 118 -0.33 -18.20 0.06
C GLU A 118 -0.21 -18.25 -1.48
N GLY A 119 0.60 -17.37 -2.07
CA GLY A 119 0.79 -17.27 -3.52
C GLY A 119 -0.31 -16.50 -4.24
N GLU A 120 -1.14 -15.76 -3.50
CA GLU A 120 -2.22 -14.94 -4.03
C GLU A 120 -1.78 -13.48 -4.20
N GLU A 121 -2.43 -12.76 -5.09
CA GLU A 121 -2.24 -11.31 -5.26
C GLU A 121 -2.92 -10.50 -4.14
N PRO A 122 -2.50 -9.24 -3.90
CA PRO A 122 -3.21 -8.34 -3.02
C PRO A 122 -4.70 -8.23 -3.36
N ALA A 123 -5.57 -8.21 -2.36
CA ALA A 123 -7.03 -8.24 -2.55
C ALA A 123 -7.55 -7.12 -3.49
N CYS A 124 -6.97 -5.94 -3.40
CA CYS A 124 -7.33 -4.80 -4.26
C CYS A 124 -6.96 -5.02 -5.73
N VAL A 125 -5.86 -5.70 -6.01
CA VAL A 125 -5.43 -6.05 -7.37
C VAL A 125 -6.36 -7.09 -7.96
N GLY A 126 -6.58 -8.20 -7.24
CA GLY A 126 -7.44 -9.29 -7.70
C GLY A 126 -8.91 -8.89 -7.94
N THR A 127 -9.37 -7.82 -7.30
CA THR A 127 -10.76 -7.32 -7.45
C THR A 127 -10.91 -6.25 -8.53
N CYS A 128 -9.82 -5.68 -9.03
CA CYS A 128 -9.88 -4.60 -10.01
C CYS A 128 -10.43 -5.07 -11.36
N PRO A 129 -11.63 -4.62 -11.79
CA PRO A 129 -12.29 -5.17 -12.98
C PRO A 129 -11.61 -4.76 -14.29
N THR A 130 -10.89 -3.64 -14.29
CA THR A 130 -10.21 -3.10 -15.49
C THR A 130 -8.73 -3.41 -15.53
N GLY A 131 -8.17 -4.05 -14.49
CA GLY A 131 -6.73 -4.24 -14.37
C GLY A 131 -5.93 -2.95 -14.16
N ALA A 132 -6.58 -1.89 -13.70
CA ALA A 132 -5.92 -0.62 -13.37
C ALA A 132 -4.93 -0.76 -12.21
N LEU A 133 -5.19 -1.67 -11.27
CA LEU A 133 -4.27 -2.04 -10.20
C LEU A 133 -3.52 -3.30 -10.58
N GLN A 134 -2.21 -3.24 -10.55
CA GLN A 134 -1.32 -4.34 -10.90
C GLN A 134 -0.26 -4.54 -9.83
N PHE A 135 0.08 -5.79 -9.54
CA PHE A 135 1.16 -6.13 -8.61
C PHE A 135 2.38 -6.57 -9.41
N ILE A 136 3.28 -5.64 -9.68
CA ILE A 136 4.39 -5.80 -10.62
C ILE A 136 5.73 -5.51 -9.96
N ASP A 137 6.79 -6.07 -10.56
CA ASP A 137 8.16 -5.70 -10.27
C ASP A 137 8.52 -4.45 -11.06
N ILE A 138 8.65 -3.34 -10.35
CA ILE A 138 8.90 -2.02 -10.95
C ILE A 138 10.24 -1.96 -11.69
N GLU A 139 11.27 -2.63 -11.19
CA GLU A 139 12.59 -2.61 -11.80
C GLU A 139 12.56 -3.26 -13.19
N ASN A 140 11.88 -4.40 -13.31
CA ASN A 140 11.71 -5.09 -14.59
C ASN A 140 10.87 -4.28 -15.58
N GLU A 141 9.82 -3.60 -15.11
CA GLU A 141 9.00 -2.75 -15.96
C GLU A 141 9.74 -1.51 -16.47
N ILE A 142 10.55 -0.87 -15.62
CA ILE A 142 11.38 0.27 -16.03
C ILE A 142 12.40 -0.16 -17.08
N GLN A 143 13.00 -1.35 -16.94
CA GLN A 143 13.92 -1.88 -17.93
C GLN A 143 13.23 -2.14 -19.28
N ASN A 144 12.02 -2.69 -19.26
CA ASN A 144 11.23 -2.92 -20.45
C ASN A 144 10.86 -1.61 -21.16
N LEU A 145 10.50 -0.57 -20.41
CA LEU A 145 10.19 0.77 -20.95
C LEU A 145 11.43 1.43 -21.58
N ASN A 146 12.59 1.27 -20.99
CA ASN A 146 13.86 1.81 -21.54
C ASN A 146 14.30 1.10 -22.83
N LEU A 147 13.88 -0.16 -23.05
CA LEU A 147 14.14 -0.89 -24.29
C LEU A 147 13.21 -0.46 -25.44
N ILE A 148 12.06 0.14 -25.14
CA ILE A 148 11.11 0.63 -26.16
C ILE A 148 11.45 2.06 -26.62
N GLY A 149 12.26 2.80 -25.87
CA GLY A 149 12.63 4.20 -26.12
C GLY A 149 13.94 4.42 -26.86
N SER A 150 14.53 3.37 -27.44
CA SER A 150 15.78 3.46 -28.22
C SER A 150 15.57 3.19 -29.69
#